data_d499b6792aed9c320a26cb37c4918ca0
#
_entry.id   d499b6792aed9c320a26cb37c4918ca0
#
_cell.length_a   1.000
_cell.length_b   1.000
_cell.length_c   1.000
_cell.angle_alpha   90.00
_cell.angle_beta   90.00
_cell.angle_gamma   90.00
#
_symmetry.space_group_name_H-M   'P 1'
#
loop_
_entity.id
_entity.type
_entity.pdbx_description
1 polymer ?
#
loop_
_entity_poly.entity_id
_entity_poly.type
_entity_poly.pdbx_seq_one_letter_code
_entity_poly.pdbx_strand_id
1 'polypeptide(L)'
;MKLFHLSDLHIGKIVNGYEMWEDQRYVFDQILAYVREEQPDAVMIAGDIYDKAVPSAKAVTEFDEFLTELADSGTIILIISGNHDSAERLDFASSIMKKQNIYMKGTYGGEAMKVTMQDKWGDVNFCLMPFVKPANVKNTLSDLTEEPEKESAALTYTEAMQQAVAAMQVDPGKRNVLIAHQNVTNSGVNRRSDSETISIGGLDNIDRTVFDIFDYVALGHLHSPQQIGKPEIRYCGTPVIYSMSEADDQKSVTVVELGEKGKLSIRELPLHQLHAWYNFTGTLDEAMSREANEDYARIVLTDKETIIDVQARLRTVYKNLMSVEFQMADGSRPEQERTLEDVKNLAPDEAFADFYNRKMKRELSDENAVYIRQLIRDYYEQRQG
;
A
#
# COMPACT_ATOMS: atom_id res chain seq x y z
N MET A 1 -9.76 22.88 11.15
CA MET A 1 -8.42 22.47 10.68
C MET A 1 -8.59 21.71 9.38
N LYS A 2 -7.88 22.08 8.32
CA LYS A 2 -7.92 21.42 7.00
C LYS A 2 -6.66 20.55 6.85
N LEU A 3 -6.85 19.29 6.54
CA LEU A 3 -5.77 18.30 6.45
C LEU A 3 -5.79 17.66 5.06
N PHE A 4 -4.63 17.44 4.48
CA PHE A 4 -4.46 16.57 3.32
C PHE A 4 -3.97 15.20 3.77
N HIS A 5 -4.54 14.15 3.24
CA HIS A 5 -4.13 12.78 3.49
C HIS A 5 -3.66 12.14 2.18
N LEU A 6 -2.40 11.75 2.17
CA LEU A 6 -1.66 11.05 1.12
C LEU A 6 -1.03 9.79 1.72
N SER A 7 -0.76 8.79 0.89
CA SER A 7 0.01 7.59 1.24
C SER A 7 0.54 6.90 -0.01
N ASP A 8 1.39 5.91 0.19
CA ASP A 8 1.79 4.95 -0.84
C ASP A 8 2.32 5.65 -2.12
N LEU A 9 3.25 6.59 -1.91
CA LEU A 9 3.87 7.35 -3.02
C LEU A 9 4.71 6.43 -3.91
N HIS A 10 5.34 5.40 -3.33
CA HIS A 10 6.19 4.42 -4.00
C HIS A 10 7.18 5.04 -4.97
N ILE A 11 7.86 6.11 -4.53
CA ILE A 11 8.82 6.82 -5.38
C ILE A 11 9.90 5.85 -5.87
N GLY A 12 10.11 5.85 -7.19
CA GLY A 12 11.03 4.94 -7.86
C GLY A 12 10.44 3.59 -8.24
N LYS A 13 9.11 3.46 -8.25
CA LYS A 13 8.43 2.25 -8.71
C LYS A 13 8.70 1.97 -10.18
N ILE A 14 8.88 0.68 -10.47
CA ILE A 14 9.03 0.15 -11.83
C ILE A 14 7.90 -0.86 -12.04
N VAL A 15 7.08 -0.67 -13.06
CA VAL A 15 5.99 -1.58 -13.41
C VAL A 15 6.25 -2.20 -14.77
N ASN A 16 6.32 -3.52 -14.83
CA ASN A 16 6.60 -4.29 -16.07
C ASN A 16 7.84 -3.79 -16.86
N GLY A 17 8.86 -3.27 -16.14
CA GLY A 17 10.08 -2.73 -16.74
C GLY A 17 10.03 -1.26 -17.11
N TYR A 18 8.88 -0.59 -16.92
CA TYR A 18 8.73 0.85 -17.13
C TYR A 18 8.91 1.62 -15.81
N GLU A 19 9.81 2.59 -15.83
CA GLU A 19 10.01 3.51 -14.71
C GLU A 19 8.86 4.52 -14.66
N MET A 20 8.25 4.74 -13.48
CA MET A 20 7.07 5.60 -13.32
C MET A 20 7.40 7.06 -12.98
N TRP A 21 8.64 7.52 -13.23
CA TRP A 21 9.10 8.86 -12.82
C TRP A 21 8.27 10.00 -13.38
N GLU A 22 7.96 9.96 -14.67
CA GLU A 22 7.22 11.04 -15.33
C GLU A 22 5.80 11.13 -14.81
N ASP A 23 5.14 9.98 -14.61
CA ASP A 23 3.81 9.90 -14.02
C ASP A 23 3.81 10.39 -12.57
N GLN A 24 4.80 9.98 -11.77
CA GLN A 24 4.94 10.41 -10.38
C GLN A 24 5.14 11.92 -10.31
N ARG A 25 6.05 12.49 -11.09
CA ARG A 25 6.30 13.92 -11.10
C ARG A 25 5.06 14.72 -11.52
N TYR A 26 4.40 14.28 -12.59
CA TYR A 26 3.18 14.93 -13.07
C TYR A 26 2.08 14.99 -12.01
N VAL A 27 1.92 13.91 -11.23
CA VAL A 27 0.93 13.85 -10.15
C VAL A 27 1.38 14.66 -8.93
N PHE A 28 2.67 14.64 -8.57
CA PHE A 28 3.19 15.44 -7.46
C PHE A 28 3.06 16.94 -7.74
N ASP A 29 3.26 17.40 -8.97
CA ASP A 29 3.04 18.79 -9.35
C ASP A 29 1.57 19.22 -9.15
N GLN A 30 0.59 18.33 -9.41
CA GLN A 30 -0.82 18.58 -9.10
C GLN A 30 -1.08 18.66 -7.59
N ILE A 31 -0.48 17.75 -6.80
CA ILE A 31 -0.59 17.78 -5.33
C ILE A 31 -0.06 19.10 -4.79
N LEU A 32 1.11 19.55 -5.27
CA LEU A 32 1.70 20.83 -4.88
C LEU A 32 0.84 22.02 -5.30
N ALA A 33 0.20 21.95 -6.48
CA ALA A 33 -0.76 22.98 -6.91
C ALA A 33 -1.97 23.03 -5.96
N TYR A 34 -2.54 21.88 -5.58
CA TYR A 34 -3.63 21.84 -4.59
C TYR A 34 -3.20 22.35 -3.21
N VAL A 35 -1.97 22.06 -2.77
CA VAL A 35 -1.46 22.61 -1.50
C VAL A 35 -1.40 24.14 -1.54
N ARG A 36 -0.94 24.72 -2.66
CA ARG A 36 -0.89 26.17 -2.84
C ARG A 36 -2.28 26.81 -2.91
N GLU A 37 -3.25 26.15 -3.53
CA GLU A 37 -4.63 26.64 -3.67
C GLU A 37 -5.41 26.49 -2.37
N GLU A 38 -5.40 25.32 -1.79
CA GLU A 38 -6.22 24.94 -0.64
C GLU A 38 -5.62 25.36 0.70
N GLN A 39 -4.32 25.57 0.76
CA GLN A 39 -3.56 25.94 1.96
C GLN A 39 -3.95 25.07 3.19
N PRO A 40 -3.71 23.75 3.16
CA PRO A 40 -4.01 22.90 4.30
C PRO A 40 -3.14 23.25 5.51
N ASP A 41 -3.68 23.10 6.71
CA ASP A 41 -2.95 23.27 7.96
C ASP A 41 -1.86 22.18 8.12
N ALA A 42 -2.13 20.96 7.62
CA ALA A 42 -1.14 19.89 7.58
C ALA A 42 -1.35 18.97 6.36
N VAL A 43 -0.22 18.38 5.90
CA VAL A 43 -0.17 17.25 4.96
C VAL A 43 0.28 16.00 5.72
N MET A 44 -0.53 14.95 5.70
CA MET A 44 -0.23 13.65 6.27
C MET A 44 0.19 12.70 5.15
N ILE A 45 1.36 12.04 5.29
CA ILE A 45 1.85 11.00 4.37
C ILE A 45 1.92 9.70 5.16
N ALA A 46 0.94 8.83 4.93
CA ALA A 46 0.73 7.62 5.73
C ALA A 46 1.54 6.42 5.23
N GLY A 47 2.84 6.59 5.04
CA GLY A 47 3.81 5.52 4.74
C GLY A 47 3.98 5.20 3.26
N ASP A 48 4.89 4.27 3.00
CA ASP A 48 5.35 3.81 1.69
C ASP A 48 5.77 4.97 0.77
N ILE A 49 6.73 5.76 1.30
CA ILE A 49 7.34 6.88 0.57
C ILE A 49 8.11 6.36 -0.65
N TYR A 50 8.93 5.34 -0.43
CA TYR A 50 9.74 4.69 -1.46
C TYR A 50 9.18 3.31 -1.82
N ASP A 51 9.39 2.90 -3.07
CA ASP A 51 9.05 1.53 -3.50
C ASP A 51 9.91 0.45 -2.85
N LYS A 52 11.10 0.81 -2.37
CA LYS A 52 12.08 -0.13 -1.78
C LYS A 52 12.77 0.47 -0.57
N ALA A 53 13.06 -0.37 0.42
CA ALA A 53 13.81 0.01 1.63
C ALA A 53 15.22 0.58 1.35
N VAL A 54 15.81 0.27 0.19
CA VAL A 54 17.03 0.90 -0.33
C VAL A 54 16.67 1.60 -1.64
N PRO A 55 16.21 2.85 -1.58
CA PRO A 55 15.84 3.61 -2.76
C PRO A 55 17.06 3.95 -3.62
N SER A 56 16.84 4.18 -4.92
CA SER A 56 17.86 4.71 -5.80
C SER A 56 18.21 6.16 -5.43
N ALA A 57 19.39 6.64 -5.84
CA ALA A 57 19.76 8.05 -5.63
C ALA A 57 18.73 8.99 -6.27
N LYS A 58 18.19 8.64 -7.45
CA LYS A 58 17.15 9.40 -8.13
C LYS A 58 15.87 9.48 -7.28
N ALA A 59 15.43 8.36 -6.70
CA ALA A 59 14.24 8.35 -5.83
C ALA A 59 14.41 9.27 -4.60
N VAL A 60 15.62 9.29 -4.02
CA VAL A 60 15.92 10.17 -2.90
C VAL A 60 15.84 11.64 -3.32
N THR A 61 16.39 11.98 -4.49
CA THR A 61 16.33 13.36 -5.03
C THR A 61 14.88 13.78 -5.31
N GLU A 62 14.09 12.95 -5.95
CA GLU A 62 12.68 13.24 -6.24
C GLU A 62 11.85 13.47 -4.97
N PHE A 63 12.09 12.67 -3.93
CA PHE A 63 11.41 12.90 -2.65
C PHE A 63 11.88 14.18 -1.96
N ASP A 64 13.18 14.46 -2.00
CA ASP A 64 13.77 15.69 -1.44
C ASP A 64 13.18 16.95 -2.10
N GLU A 65 13.06 16.97 -3.44
CA GLU A 65 12.42 18.05 -4.19
C GLU A 65 10.95 18.21 -3.80
N PHE A 66 10.18 17.14 -3.80
CA PHE A 66 8.76 17.16 -3.41
C PHE A 66 8.56 17.64 -1.96
N LEU A 67 9.36 17.12 -1.02
CA LEU A 67 9.30 17.50 0.38
C LEU A 67 9.69 18.96 0.61
N THR A 68 10.69 19.44 -0.12
CA THR A 68 11.13 20.85 -0.07
C THR A 68 10.03 21.78 -0.54
N GLU A 69 9.41 21.50 -1.68
CA GLU A 69 8.31 22.32 -2.20
C GLU A 69 7.08 22.30 -1.26
N LEU A 70 6.80 21.16 -0.62
CA LEU A 70 5.77 21.08 0.43
C LEU A 70 6.13 21.97 1.64
N ALA A 71 7.38 21.92 2.09
CA ALA A 71 7.84 22.72 3.23
C ALA A 71 7.81 24.22 2.93
N ASP A 72 8.14 24.62 1.70
CA ASP A 72 8.11 26.03 1.26
C ASP A 72 6.68 26.61 1.24
N SER A 73 5.64 25.77 1.19
CA SER A 73 4.27 26.19 1.32
C SER A 73 3.91 26.67 2.75
N GLY A 74 4.76 26.36 3.73
CA GLY A 74 4.54 26.69 5.16
C GLY A 74 3.58 25.73 5.87
N THR A 75 3.07 24.68 5.20
CA THR A 75 2.22 23.67 5.80
C THR A 75 3.00 22.74 6.74
N ILE A 76 2.36 22.20 7.75
CA ILE A 76 2.96 21.19 8.63
C ILE A 76 2.94 19.84 7.91
N ILE A 77 4.05 19.11 7.93
CA ILE A 77 4.17 17.82 7.24
C ILE A 77 4.34 16.71 8.29
N LEU A 78 3.48 15.70 8.22
CA LEU A 78 3.43 14.57 9.14
C LEU A 78 3.66 13.27 8.35
N ILE A 79 4.78 12.59 8.58
CA ILE A 79 5.21 11.44 7.79
C ILE A 79 5.46 10.24 8.71
N ILE A 80 4.99 9.06 8.28
CA ILE A 80 5.36 7.79 8.90
C ILE A 80 6.02 6.87 7.86
N SER A 81 6.73 5.85 8.29
CA SER A 81 7.17 4.76 7.41
C SER A 81 6.03 3.77 7.15
N GLY A 82 6.01 3.23 5.94
CA GLY A 82 5.25 2.05 5.60
C GLY A 82 6.10 0.77 5.65
N ASN A 83 5.61 -0.30 5.04
CA ASN A 83 6.30 -1.59 5.03
C ASN A 83 7.38 -1.70 3.94
N HIS A 84 7.36 -0.85 2.93
CA HIS A 84 8.39 -0.74 1.89
C HIS A 84 9.57 0.14 2.32
N ASP A 85 9.36 1.07 3.25
CA ASP A 85 10.38 2.01 3.70
C ASP A 85 11.40 1.35 4.64
N SER A 86 12.62 1.90 4.68
CA SER A 86 13.54 1.65 5.80
C SER A 86 13.23 2.64 6.93
N ALA A 87 12.70 2.11 8.02
CA ALA A 87 12.29 2.88 9.19
C ALA A 87 13.44 3.77 9.73
N GLU A 88 14.64 3.21 9.84
CA GLU A 88 15.82 3.89 10.38
C GLU A 88 16.33 5.00 9.44
N ARG A 89 16.21 4.79 8.11
CA ARG A 89 16.60 5.81 7.12
C ARG A 89 15.61 6.96 7.11
N LEU A 90 14.33 6.69 7.33
CA LEU A 90 13.33 7.74 7.43
C LEU A 90 13.50 8.57 8.70
N ASP A 91 13.94 7.96 9.81
CA ASP A 91 14.25 8.68 11.05
C ASP A 91 15.53 9.52 10.96
N PHE A 92 16.36 9.33 9.92
CA PHE A 92 17.57 10.11 9.74
C PHE A 92 17.24 11.60 9.64
N ALA A 93 17.95 12.40 10.45
CA ALA A 93 17.78 13.86 10.54
C ALA A 93 16.37 14.34 10.98
N SER A 94 15.46 13.48 11.45
CA SER A 94 14.10 13.83 11.87
C SER A 94 14.07 14.96 12.92
N SER A 95 15.04 15.00 13.85
CA SER A 95 15.18 16.08 14.83
C SER A 95 15.53 17.45 14.21
N ILE A 96 16.19 17.47 13.07
CA ILE A 96 16.50 18.70 12.32
C ILE A 96 15.26 19.12 11.54
N MET A 97 14.61 18.18 10.83
CA MET A 97 13.40 18.37 10.05
C MET A 97 12.24 18.92 10.91
N LYS A 98 12.14 18.47 12.17
CA LYS A 98 11.15 18.99 13.12
C LYS A 98 11.23 20.51 13.31
N LYS A 99 12.41 21.12 13.18
CA LYS A 99 12.57 22.58 13.27
C LYS A 99 11.98 23.32 12.07
N GLN A 100 11.70 22.61 11.01
CA GLN A 100 11.03 23.08 9.78
C GLN A 100 9.57 22.62 9.71
N ASN A 101 8.96 22.24 10.83
CA ASN A 101 7.60 21.70 10.91
C ASN A 101 7.37 20.40 10.12
N ILE A 102 8.43 19.63 9.87
CA ILE A 102 8.38 18.30 9.26
C ILE A 102 8.59 17.27 10.36
N TYR A 103 7.56 16.51 10.67
CA TYR A 103 7.56 15.49 11.71
C TYR A 103 7.59 14.12 11.05
N MET A 104 8.70 13.42 11.20
CA MET A 104 8.92 12.09 10.61
C MET A 104 9.04 11.05 11.72
N LYS A 105 8.33 9.93 11.57
CA LYS A 105 8.40 8.79 12.49
C LYS A 105 8.56 7.50 11.67
N GLY A 106 9.80 6.99 11.63
CA GLY A 106 10.14 5.75 10.92
C GLY A 106 10.03 4.53 11.82
N THR A 107 10.71 4.53 12.97
CA THR A 107 10.78 3.36 13.85
C THR A 107 9.72 3.40 14.95
N TYR A 108 9.12 2.24 15.27
CA TYR A 108 8.28 2.09 16.45
C TYR A 108 9.17 1.82 17.69
N GLY A 109 9.08 2.67 18.68
CA GLY A 109 9.85 2.57 19.94
C GLY A 109 8.98 2.39 21.17
N GLY A 110 7.81 1.72 21.04
CA GLY A 110 6.85 1.52 22.14
C GLY A 110 5.78 2.60 22.22
N GLU A 111 6.01 3.75 21.61
CA GLU A 111 5.07 4.86 21.60
C GLU A 111 4.96 5.48 20.21
N ALA A 112 3.75 5.92 19.86
CA ALA A 112 3.55 6.79 18.69
C ALA A 112 4.10 8.20 18.98
N MET A 113 4.65 8.85 17.95
CA MET A 113 5.00 10.27 18.09
C MET A 113 3.72 11.09 18.18
N LYS A 114 3.57 11.91 19.21
CA LYS A 114 2.43 12.82 19.34
C LYS A 114 2.85 14.23 18.94
N VAL A 115 2.08 14.81 17.99
CA VAL A 115 2.19 16.22 17.57
C VAL A 115 0.87 16.90 17.89
N THR A 116 0.89 18.00 18.63
CA THR A 116 -0.33 18.75 18.95
C THR A 116 -0.32 20.07 18.18
N MET A 117 -1.38 20.30 17.41
CA MET A 117 -1.68 21.55 16.73
C MET A 117 -2.91 22.20 17.35
N GLN A 118 -3.08 23.49 17.13
CA GLN A 118 -4.21 24.25 17.70
C GLN A 118 -4.94 25.02 16.61
N ASP A 119 -6.26 25.02 16.68
CA ASP A 119 -7.12 25.89 15.88
C ASP A 119 -8.18 26.57 16.76
N LYS A 120 -9.13 27.25 16.15
CA LYS A 120 -10.23 27.95 16.86
C LYS A 120 -11.10 27.05 17.75
N TRP A 121 -11.05 25.73 17.57
CA TRP A 121 -11.80 24.75 18.32
C TRP A 121 -10.94 24.07 19.43
N GLY A 122 -9.69 24.51 19.62
CA GLY A 122 -8.74 23.99 20.60
C GLY A 122 -7.70 23.03 19.99
N ASP A 123 -7.19 22.13 20.82
CA ASP A 123 -6.12 21.20 20.42
C ASP A 123 -6.60 20.07 19.51
N VAL A 124 -5.75 19.71 18.56
CA VAL A 124 -5.83 18.48 17.77
C VAL A 124 -4.52 17.69 17.97
N ASN A 125 -4.63 16.48 18.45
CA ASN A 125 -3.50 15.60 18.66
C ASN A 125 -3.34 14.66 17.46
N PHE A 126 -2.19 14.69 16.82
CA PHE A 126 -1.80 13.75 15.78
C PHE A 126 -0.92 12.66 16.38
N CYS A 127 -1.32 11.42 16.23
CA CYS A 127 -0.56 10.23 16.64
C CYS A 127 0.07 9.60 15.39
N LEU A 128 1.38 9.65 15.26
CA LEU A 128 2.13 9.09 14.15
C LEU A 128 2.58 7.68 14.52
N MET A 129 1.93 6.68 13.93
CA MET A 129 2.20 5.26 14.14
C MET A 129 2.80 4.67 12.86
N PRO A 130 4.12 4.41 12.79
CA PRO A 130 4.74 3.77 11.63
C PRO A 130 4.23 2.33 11.46
N PHE A 131 4.59 1.70 10.35
CA PHE A 131 4.31 0.28 10.14
C PHE A 131 4.95 -0.57 11.25
N VAL A 132 4.16 -1.44 11.86
CA VAL A 132 4.62 -2.35 12.92
C VAL A 132 4.13 -3.76 12.69
N LYS A 133 4.99 -4.73 13.06
CA LYS A 133 4.63 -6.15 13.15
C LYS A 133 4.38 -6.52 14.61
N PRO A 134 3.59 -7.57 14.89
CA PRO A 134 3.32 -8.00 16.27
C PRO A 134 4.60 -8.22 17.10
N ALA A 135 5.64 -8.78 16.50
CA ALA A 135 6.94 -8.98 17.15
C ALA A 135 7.58 -7.65 17.62
N ASN A 136 7.47 -6.57 16.84
CA ASN A 136 8.00 -5.26 17.22
C ASN A 136 7.30 -4.74 18.47
N VAL A 137 5.96 -4.85 18.54
CA VAL A 137 5.18 -4.38 19.69
C VAL A 137 5.50 -5.21 20.92
N LYS A 138 5.53 -6.55 20.79
CA LYS A 138 5.88 -7.44 21.89
C LYS A 138 7.25 -7.13 22.48
N ASN A 139 8.29 -7.06 21.66
CA ASN A 139 9.66 -6.80 22.10
C ASN A 139 9.76 -5.46 22.83
N THR A 140 9.18 -4.40 22.28
CA THR A 140 9.27 -3.07 22.89
C THR A 140 8.51 -2.97 24.21
N LEU A 141 7.38 -3.65 24.36
CA LEU A 141 6.63 -3.69 25.61
C LEU A 141 7.34 -4.56 26.66
N SER A 142 8.02 -5.64 26.25
CA SER A 142 8.83 -6.48 27.16
C SER A 142 10.04 -5.71 27.68
N ASP A 143 10.68 -4.86 26.87
CA ASP A 143 11.80 -4.02 27.29
C ASP A 143 11.38 -2.95 28.32
N LEU A 144 10.09 -2.56 28.33
CA LEU A 144 9.53 -1.58 29.28
C LEU A 144 9.06 -2.22 30.60
N THR A 145 8.90 -3.54 30.64
CA THR A 145 8.49 -4.30 31.83
C THR A 145 9.64 -5.20 32.25
N GLU A 146 10.23 -5.00 33.44
CA GLU A 146 11.31 -5.84 34.01
C GLU A 146 10.85 -7.27 34.38
N GLU A 147 9.71 -7.72 33.85
CA GLU A 147 9.24 -9.10 34.08
C GLU A 147 9.93 -10.09 33.12
N PRO A 148 10.40 -11.24 33.67
CA PRO A 148 11.02 -12.26 32.83
C PRO A 148 10.00 -12.80 31.81
N GLU A 149 10.47 -12.97 30.56
CA GLU A 149 9.69 -13.55 29.46
C GLU A 149 9.00 -14.86 29.90
N LYS A 150 7.72 -14.78 30.22
CA LYS A 150 6.88 -15.96 30.14
C LYS A 150 6.72 -16.25 28.67
N GLU A 151 6.85 -17.53 28.26
CA GLU A 151 6.49 -18.03 26.92
C GLU A 151 5.03 -17.62 26.63
N SER A 152 4.86 -16.36 26.20
CA SER A 152 3.54 -15.85 25.83
C SER A 152 3.34 -16.16 24.34
N ALA A 153 2.16 -16.65 24.01
CA ALA A 153 1.77 -16.88 22.61
C ALA A 153 2.08 -15.67 21.71
N ALA A 154 2.34 -15.91 20.45
CA ALA A 154 2.54 -14.86 19.48
C ALA A 154 1.26 -13.98 19.40
N LEU A 155 1.44 -12.66 19.50
CA LEU A 155 0.33 -11.71 19.34
C LEU A 155 -0.21 -11.75 17.91
N THR A 156 -1.50 -11.67 17.75
CA THR A 156 -2.12 -11.34 16.46
C THR A 156 -1.87 -9.86 16.13
N TYR A 157 -2.03 -9.47 14.87
CA TYR A 157 -1.92 -8.06 14.46
C TYR A 157 -2.94 -7.17 15.17
N THR A 158 -4.18 -7.64 15.37
CA THR A 158 -5.20 -6.91 16.12
C THR A 158 -4.79 -6.70 17.58
N GLU A 159 -4.33 -7.74 18.29
CA GLU A 159 -3.89 -7.64 19.69
C GLU A 159 -2.66 -6.71 19.84
N ALA A 160 -1.69 -6.83 18.94
CA ALA A 160 -0.52 -5.94 18.94
C ALA A 160 -0.95 -4.48 18.76
N MET A 161 -1.85 -4.20 17.81
CA MET A 161 -2.33 -2.84 17.58
C MET A 161 -3.18 -2.33 18.74
N GLN A 162 -4.00 -3.18 19.39
CA GLN A 162 -4.72 -2.80 20.61
C GLN A 162 -3.74 -2.35 21.72
N GLN A 163 -2.66 -3.09 21.93
CA GLN A 163 -1.64 -2.72 22.91
C GLN A 163 -0.93 -1.41 22.53
N ALA A 164 -0.56 -1.26 21.26
CA ALA A 164 0.09 -0.05 20.77
C ALA A 164 -0.81 1.19 20.91
N VAL A 165 -2.10 1.08 20.59
CA VAL A 165 -3.08 2.17 20.75
C VAL A 165 -3.32 2.48 22.22
N ALA A 166 -3.40 1.48 23.09
CA ALA A 166 -3.55 1.67 24.54
C ALA A 166 -2.33 2.42 25.12
N ALA A 167 -1.11 2.11 24.68
CA ALA A 167 0.12 2.79 25.09
C ALA A 167 0.14 4.29 24.74
N MET A 168 -0.61 4.71 23.71
CA MET A 168 -0.72 6.13 23.32
C MET A 168 -1.43 6.99 24.38
N GLN A 169 -2.20 6.40 25.29
CA GLN A 169 -2.98 7.10 26.31
C GLN A 169 -3.79 8.26 25.72
N VAL A 170 -4.53 7.98 24.66
CA VAL A 170 -5.35 8.96 23.97
C VAL A 170 -6.52 9.39 24.84
N ASP A 171 -6.67 10.70 25.05
CA ASP A 171 -7.86 11.26 25.69
C ASP A 171 -9.02 11.33 24.69
N PRO A 172 -10.06 10.50 24.83
CA PRO A 172 -11.18 10.49 23.88
C PRO A 172 -12.04 11.78 23.92
N GLY A 173 -11.87 12.60 24.93
CA GLY A 173 -12.52 13.93 25.02
C GLY A 173 -11.88 14.98 24.12
N LYS A 174 -10.66 14.75 23.64
CA LYS A 174 -9.95 15.65 22.72
C LYS A 174 -10.12 15.20 21.27
N ARG A 175 -9.79 16.11 20.34
CA ARG A 175 -9.73 15.76 18.92
C ARG A 175 -8.42 15.02 18.62
N ASN A 176 -8.52 13.79 18.12
CA ASN A 176 -7.39 12.92 17.89
C ASN A 176 -7.40 12.37 16.47
N VAL A 177 -6.28 12.50 15.78
CA VAL A 177 -6.05 11.97 14.43
C VAL A 177 -4.94 10.92 14.53
N LEU A 178 -5.18 9.72 14.01
CA LEU A 178 -4.16 8.69 13.84
C LEU A 178 -3.67 8.69 12.39
N ILE A 179 -2.35 8.60 12.22
CA ILE A 179 -1.72 8.31 10.94
C ILE A 179 -1.08 6.93 11.10
N ALA A 180 -1.48 5.95 10.29
CA ALA A 180 -1.01 4.57 10.40
C ALA A 180 -0.88 3.90 9.03
N HIS A 181 0.02 2.93 8.92
CA HIS A 181 0.23 2.16 7.71
C HIS A 181 0.04 0.67 8.03
N GLN A 182 -1.18 0.17 7.89
CA GLN A 182 -1.56 -1.16 8.33
C GLN A 182 -2.72 -1.72 7.51
N ASN A 183 -2.86 -3.05 7.49
CA ASN A 183 -4.00 -3.70 6.85
C ASN A 183 -5.20 -3.77 7.82
N VAL A 184 -6.11 -2.83 7.72
CA VAL A 184 -7.29 -2.68 8.59
C VAL A 184 -8.52 -3.19 7.88
N THR A 185 -9.34 -4.03 8.53
CA THR A 185 -10.54 -4.61 7.94
C THR A 185 -11.78 -4.39 8.80
N ASN A 186 -12.96 -4.46 8.18
CA ASN A 186 -14.26 -4.43 8.85
C ASN A 186 -15.02 -5.74 8.57
N SER A 187 -14.64 -6.84 9.24
CA SER A 187 -15.31 -8.15 9.13
C SER A 187 -15.46 -8.69 7.70
N GLY A 188 -14.64 -8.24 6.77
CA GLY A 188 -14.76 -8.57 5.36
C GLY A 188 -13.43 -8.51 4.60
N VAL A 189 -13.55 -8.67 3.29
CA VAL A 189 -12.41 -8.57 2.36
C VAL A 189 -12.34 -7.12 1.87
N ASN A 190 -11.19 -6.48 2.07
CA ASN A 190 -10.91 -5.16 1.48
C ASN A 190 -10.73 -5.28 -0.03
N ARG A 191 -11.04 -4.20 -0.75
CA ARG A 191 -10.60 -4.08 -2.14
C ARG A 191 -9.08 -3.92 -2.17
N ARG A 192 -8.41 -4.82 -2.88
CA ARG A 192 -6.95 -4.85 -3.03
C ARG A 192 -6.55 -4.68 -4.47
N SER A 193 -5.36 -4.14 -4.67
CA SER A 193 -4.71 -4.00 -5.98
C SER A 193 -3.68 -5.11 -6.20
N ASP A 194 -3.41 -5.45 -7.48
CA ASP A 194 -2.35 -6.38 -7.87
C ASP A 194 -0.94 -5.81 -7.60
N SER A 195 -0.83 -4.51 -7.34
CA SER A 195 0.43 -3.84 -7.01
C SER A 195 0.80 -3.91 -5.52
N GLU A 196 -0.11 -4.41 -4.66
CA GLU A 196 0.10 -4.56 -3.22
C GLU A 196 0.83 -5.85 -2.86
N THR A 197 1.61 -5.82 -1.77
CA THR A 197 2.22 -7.02 -1.21
C THR A 197 1.18 -7.77 -0.38
N ILE A 198 0.82 -8.99 -0.80
CA ILE A 198 -0.19 -9.79 -0.12
C ILE A 198 0.45 -10.66 0.95
N SER A 199 -0.02 -10.54 2.19
CA SER A 199 0.26 -11.52 3.24
C SER A 199 -0.59 -12.77 3.05
N ILE A 200 0.04 -13.94 2.99
CA ILE A 200 -0.64 -15.21 2.82
C ILE A 200 -1.58 -15.44 4.01
N GLY A 201 -2.87 -15.70 3.72
CA GLY A 201 -3.85 -16.09 4.72
C GLY A 201 -4.53 -14.94 5.48
N GLY A 202 -4.24 -13.66 5.19
CA GLY A 202 -4.86 -12.53 5.88
C GLY A 202 -4.48 -12.44 7.37
N LEU A 203 -3.32 -12.98 7.74
CA LEU A 203 -2.82 -12.98 9.12
C LEU A 203 -2.47 -11.58 9.62
N ASP A 204 -2.31 -10.62 8.70
CA ASP A 204 -1.97 -9.22 8.96
C ASP A 204 -3.19 -8.30 9.16
N ASN A 205 -4.39 -8.87 9.19
CA ASN A 205 -5.61 -8.10 9.34
C ASN A 205 -5.77 -7.54 10.77
N ILE A 206 -6.10 -6.24 10.85
CA ILE A 206 -6.43 -5.55 12.10
C ILE A 206 -7.91 -5.20 12.07
N ASP A 207 -8.63 -5.52 13.15
CA ASP A 207 -10.02 -5.11 13.29
C ASP A 207 -10.12 -3.58 13.44
N ARG A 208 -10.96 -2.93 12.62
CA ARG A 208 -11.12 -1.47 12.64
C ARG A 208 -11.55 -0.90 14.00
N THR A 209 -12.22 -1.70 14.83
CA THR A 209 -12.74 -1.25 16.14
C THR A 209 -11.62 -0.80 17.08
N VAL A 210 -10.38 -1.25 16.86
CA VAL A 210 -9.20 -0.77 17.57
C VAL A 210 -9.04 0.75 17.48
N PHE A 211 -9.54 1.35 16.40
CA PHE A 211 -9.34 2.77 16.07
C PHE A 211 -10.55 3.66 16.37
N ASP A 212 -11.61 3.13 16.98
CA ASP A 212 -12.85 3.86 17.24
C ASP A 212 -12.71 5.07 18.19
N ILE A 213 -11.59 5.18 18.88
CA ILE A 213 -11.29 6.31 19.78
C ILE A 213 -10.78 7.56 19.05
N PHE A 214 -10.43 7.45 17.76
CA PHE A 214 -9.92 8.57 16.96
C PHE A 214 -11.06 9.24 16.18
N ASP A 215 -10.94 10.56 15.97
CA ASP A 215 -11.87 11.34 15.15
C ASP A 215 -11.61 11.12 13.65
N TYR A 216 -10.36 10.85 13.28
CA TYR A 216 -9.95 10.47 11.94
C TYR A 216 -8.75 9.53 11.96
N VAL A 217 -8.75 8.55 11.09
CA VAL A 217 -7.66 7.60 10.90
C VAL A 217 -7.21 7.63 9.44
N ALA A 218 -6.04 8.22 9.23
CA ALA A 218 -5.38 8.28 7.93
C ALA A 218 -4.59 7.00 7.71
N LEU A 219 -5.10 6.10 6.86
CA LEU A 219 -4.48 4.80 6.57
C LEU A 219 -3.72 4.83 5.24
N GLY A 220 -2.52 4.26 5.23
CA GLY A 220 -1.81 3.77 4.05
C GLY A 220 -1.74 2.25 4.04
N HIS A 221 -1.23 1.67 2.97
CA HIS A 221 -1.01 0.25 2.67
C HIS A 221 -1.91 -0.31 1.56
N LEU A 222 -3.17 0.09 1.46
CA LEU A 222 -4.05 -0.34 0.37
C LEU A 222 -4.10 0.75 -0.71
N HIS A 223 -3.86 0.34 -1.95
CA HIS A 223 -3.69 1.25 -3.09
C HIS A 223 -5.00 1.79 -3.66
N SER A 224 -6.12 1.10 -3.41
CA SER A 224 -7.44 1.59 -3.81
C SER A 224 -8.07 2.43 -2.71
N PRO A 225 -8.54 3.67 -3.01
CA PRO A 225 -9.19 4.52 -2.02
C PRO A 225 -10.47 3.87 -1.51
N GLN A 226 -10.61 3.74 -0.19
CA GLN A 226 -11.78 3.11 0.44
C GLN A 226 -11.93 3.47 1.91
N GLN A 227 -13.18 3.53 2.38
CA GLN A 227 -13.49 3.64 3.79
C GLN A 227 -13.62 2.24 4.44
N ILE A 228 -13.24 2.12 5.70
CA ILE A 228 -13.32 0.88 6.46
C ILE A 228 -14.41 0.97 7.50
N GLY A 229 -15.60 0.54 7.12
CA GLY A 229 -16.81 0.54 7.96
C GLY A 229 -17.43 1.93 8.14
N LYS A 230 -16.65 2.95 8.45
CA LYS A 230 -17.10 4.33 8.63
C LYS A 230 -16.17 5.32 7.91
N PRO A 231 -16.68 6.51 7.51
CA PRO A 231 -15.90 7.47 6.71
C PRO A 231 -14.61 7.94 7.37
N GLU A 232 -14.59 8.00 8.70
CA GLU A 232 -13.47 8.49 9.50
C GLU A 232 -12.26 7.57 9.49
N ILE A 233 -12.43 6.29 9.10
CA ILE A 233 -11.32 5.33 8.94
C ILE A 233 -11.20 5.00 7.46
N ARG A 234 -10.15 5.51 6.81
CA ARG A 234 -10.04 5.33 5.36
C ARG A 234 -8.60 5.27 4.85
N TYR A 235 -8.47 4.55 3.75
CA TYR A 235 -7.32 4.60 2.86
C TYR A 235 -7.54 5.69 1.81
N CYS A 236 -6.55 6.54 1.58
CA CYS A 236 -6.57 7.48 0.46
C CYS A 236 -6.18 6.83 -0.87
N GLY A 237 -5.50 5.68 -0.81
CA GLY A 237 -4.93 4.98 -1.96
C GLY A 237 -3.64 5.63 -2.46
N THR A 238 -3.02 5.01 -3.47
CA THR A 238 -1.86 5.59 -4.17
C THR A 238 -2.27 6.80 -4.99
N PRO A 239 -1.43 7.83 -5.11
CA PRO A 239 -1.71 8.98 -5.99
C PRO A 239 -1.55 8.64 -7.48
N VAL A 240 -0.71 7.65 -7.82
CA VAL A 240 -0.45 7.17 -9.17
C VAL A 240 -1.02 5.76 -9.35
N ILE A 241 -1.48 5.43 -10.55
CA ILE A 241 -1.92 4.08 -10.90
C ILE A 241 -0.67 3.20 -11.13
N TYR A 242 -0.57 2.08 -10.42
CA TYR A 242 0.56 1.16 -10.48
C TYR A 242 0.21 -0.23 -10.99
N SER A 243 -1.05 -0.50 -11.29
CA SER A 243 -1.48 -1.78 -11.86
C SER A 243 -2.77 -1.65 -12.69
N MET A 244 -3.01 -2.66 -13.53
CA MET A 244 -4.26 -2.73 -14.29
C MET A 244 -5.51 -2.86 -13.43
N SER A 245 -5.39 -3.43 -12.24
CA SER A 245 -6.53 -3.53 -11.30
C SER A 245 -6.94 -2.18 -10.71
N GLU A 246 -6.08 -1.17 -10.84
CA GLU A 246 -6.33 0.21 -10.42
C GLU A 246 -6.78 1.13 -11.57
N ALA A 247 -6.84 0.62 -12.82
CA ALA A 247 -7.10 1.44 -14.01
C ALA A 247 -8.40 2.26 -13.92
N ASP A 248 -9.40 1.73 -13.21
CA ASP A 248 -10.69 2.38 -13.01
C ASP A 248 -10.76 3.21 -11.71
N ASP A 249 -9.68 3.26 -10.92
CA ASP A 249 -9.64 4.03 -9.68
C ASP A 249 -9.54 5.52 -9.97
N GLN A 250 -10.39 6.30 -9.32
CA GLN A 250 -10.20 7.74 -9.25
C GLN A 250 -9.17 8.07 -8.17
N LYS A 251 -7.93 8.27 -8.59
CA LYS A 251 -6.87 8.72 -7.70
C LYS A 251 -7.12 10.15 -7.24
N SER A 252 -6.85 10.45 -5.97
CA SER A 252 -7.19 11.75 -5.39
C SER A 252 -6.34 12.10 -4.18
N VAL A 253 -6.30 13.38 -3.84
CA VAL A 253 -5.92 13.85 -2.51
C VAL A 253 -7.16 13.83 -1.63
N THR A 254 -7.12 13.12 -0.51
CA THR A 254 -8.21 13.16 0.47
C THR A 254 -8.08 14.41 1.33
N VAL A 255 -9.07 15.29 1.27
CA VAL A 255 -9.15 16.51 2.09
C VAL A 255 -10.07 16.24 3.27
N VAL A 256 -9.56 16.48 4.47
CA VAL A 256 -10.28 16.30 5.72
C VAL A 256 -10.43 17.64 6.42
N GLU A 257 -11.65 18.06 6.65
CA GLU A 257 -11.93 19.27 7.43
C GLU A 257 -12.43 18.89 8.81
N LEU A 258 -11.54 19.01 9.79
CA LEU A 258 -11.83 18.71 11.18
C LEU A 258 -12.36 19.98 11.88
N GLY A 259 -13.63 19.95 12.25
CA GLY A 259 -14.27 21.01 13.00
C GLY A 259 -14.19 20.84 14.50
N GLU A 260 -15.25 21.18 15.21
CA GLU A 260 -15.48 20.85 16.61
C GLU A 260 -15.46 19.33 16.82
N LYS A 261 -15.17 18.88 18.06
CA LYS A 261 -15.16 17.42 18.39
C LYS A 261 -16.41 16.72 17.84
N GLY A 262 -16.18 15.67 17.06
CA GLY A 262 -17.22 14.89 16.39
C GLY A 262 -17.79 15.55 15.12
N LYS A 263 -17.20 16.65 14.62
CA LYS A 263 -17.57 17.27 13.36
C LYS A 263 -16.43 17.11 12.34
N LEU A 264 -16.71 16.34 11.30
CA LEU A 264 -15.76 16.01 10.23
C LEU A 264 -16.46 16.13 8.89
N SER A 265 -15.79 16.67 7.89
CA SER A 265 -16.16 16.52 6.49
C SER A 265 -14.97 16.03 5.68
N ILE A 266 -15.24 15.18 4.69
CA ILE A 266 -14.25 14.58 3.81
C ILE A 266 -14.66 14.85 2.37
N ARG A 267 -13.71 15.31 1.57
CA ARG A 267 -13.85 15.44 0.12
C ARG A 267 -12.58 15.01 -0.58
N GLU A 268 -12.65 14.80 -1.87
CA GLU A 268 -11.55 14.34 -2.68
C GLU A 268 -11.23 15.37 -3.78
N LEU A 269 -9.93 15.65 -3.96
CA LEU A 269 -9.43 16.43 -5.10
C LEU A 269 -8.86 15.44 -6.12
N PRO A 270 -9.42 15.34 -7.32
CA PRO A 270 -9.03 14.33 -8.30
C PRO A 270 -7.60 14.55 -8.79
N LEU A 271 -6.84 13.47 -8.97
CA LEU A 271 -5.51 13.47 -9.56
C LEU A 271 -5.60 12.86 -10.97
N HIS A 272 -5.14 13.60 -11.94
CA HIS A 272 -5.10 13.15 -13.34
C HIS A 272 -3.79 12.44 -13.62
N GLN A 273 -3.86 11.28 -14.24
CA GLN A 273 -2.68 10.52 -14.63
C GLN A 273 -2.09 11.09 -15.93
N LEU A 274 -0.76 11.05 -16.07
CA LEU A 274 -0.09 11.47 -17.30
C LEU A 274 -0.41 10.52 -18.46
N HIS A 275 -0.33 9.22 -18.20
CA HIS A 275 -0.66 8.16 -19.14
C HIS A 275 -1.88 7.38 -18.63
N ALA A 276 -2.82 7.10 -19.50
CA ALA A 276 -3.96 6.25 -19.19
C ALA A 276 -3.54 4.77 -19.10
N TRP A 277 -4.32 4.00 -18.36
CA TRP A 277 -4.18 2.55 -18.28
C TRP A 277 -5.43 1.91 -18.90
N TYR A 278 -5.26 1.01 -19.87
CA TYR A 278 -6.43 0.39 -20.48
C TYR A 278 -6.18 -1.03 -20.94
N ASN A 279 -7.28 -1.79 -20.99
CA ASN A 279 -7.31 -3.12 -21.55
C ASN A 279 -7.87 -3.08 -22.98
N PHE A 280 -7.19 -3.75 -23.89
CA PHE A 280 -7.72 -4.03 -25.21
C PHE A 280 -7.94 -5.54 -25.38
N THR A 281 -9.11 -5.93 -25.90
CA THR A 281 -9.40 -7.31 -26.30
C THR A 281 -9.87 -7.32 -27.74
N GLY A 282 -9.20 -8.08 -28.60
CA GLY A 282 -9.54 -8.17 -30.03
C GLY A 282 -8.42 -8.86 -30.82
N THR A 283 -8.51 -8.80 -32.13
CA THR A 283 -7.49 -9.37 -33.01
C THR A 283 -6.26 -8.49 -33.12
N LEU A 284 -5.14 -9.05 -33.55
CA LEU A 284 -3.94 -8.28 -33.80
C LEU A 284 -4.15 -7.15 -34.81
N ASP A 285 -4.90 -7.41 -35.89
CA ASP A 285 -5.17 -6.40 -36.90
C ASP A 285 -6.00 -5.23 -36.35
N GLU A 286 -6.99 -5.52 -35.50
CA GLU A 286 -7.74 -4.48 -34.77
C GLU A 286 -6.84 -3.68 -33.84
N ALA A 287 -5.96 -4.35 -33.08
CA ALA A 287 -5.00 -3.69 -32.21
C ALA A 287 -4.05 -2.78 -33.01
N MET A 288 -3.52 -3.26 -34.13
CA MET A 288 -2.58 -2.52 -34.99
C MET A 288 -3.24 -1.37 -35.78
N SER A 289 -4.56 -1.37 -35.93
CA SER A 289 -5.30 -0.29 -36.62
C SER A 289 -5.51 0.96 -35.76
N ARG A 290 -5.19 0.91 -34.47
CA ARG A 290 -5.34 2.05 -33.55
C ARG A 290 -4.23 3.07 -33.74
N GLU A 291 -4.50 4.32 -33.36
CA GLU A 291 -3.48 5.35 -33.31
C GLU A 291 -2.40 5.03 -32.28
N ALA A 292 -1.15 5.29 -32.64
CA ALA A 292 -0.03 5.11 -31.73
C ALA A 292 -0.15 6.06 -30.52
N ASN A 293 0.05 5.53 -29.33
CA ASN A 293 -0.01 6.28 -28.08
C ASN A 293 1.04 5.81 -27.08
N GLU A 294 1.19 6.55 -25.98
CA GLU A 294 2.12 6.28 -24.90
C GLU A 294 1.42 5.76 -23.62
N ASP A 295 0.13 5.44 -23.71
CA ASP A 295 -0.63 4.88 -22.62
C ASP A 295 -0.16 3.48 -22.25
N TYR A 296 -0.40 3.07 -21.01
CA TYR A 296 -0.08 1.74 -20.51
C TYR A 296 -1.16 0.73 -20.94
N ALA A 297 -0.80 -0.15 -21.86
CA ALA A 297 -1.74 -1.06 -22.50
C ALA A 297 -1.52 -2.52 -22.11
N ARG A 298 -2.59 -3.20 -21.69
CA ARG A 298 -2.70 -4.65 -21.65
C ARG A 298 -3.49 -5.12 -22.86
N ILE A 299 -2.91 -5.96 -23.69
CA ILE A 299 -3.52 -6.45 -24.93
C ILE A 299 -3.87 -7.93 -24.78
N VAL A 300 -5.13 -8.27 -24.94
CA VAL A 300 -5.64 -9.64 -24.96
C VAL A 300 -6.04 -9.97 -26.40
N LEU A 301 -5.24 -10.82 -27.06
CA LEU A 301 -5.47 -11.20 -28.46
C LEU A 301 -6.45 -12.38 -28.56
N THR A 302 -7.38 -12.27 -29.47
CA THR A 302 -8.39 -13.30 -29.77
C THR A 302 -8.06 -14.13 -31.00
N ASP A 303 -6.90 -13.90 -31.61
CA ASP A 303 -6.43 -14.63 -32.77
C ASP A 303 -6.24 -16.11 -32.46
N LYS A 304 -6.69 -16.98 -33.39
CA LYS A 304 -6.59 -18.43 -33.26
C LYS A 304 -5.25 -19.00 -33.73
N GLU A 305 -4.50 -18.21 -34.49
CA GLU A 305 -3.24 -18.61 -35.07
C GLU A 305 -2.06 -18.11 -34.23
N THR A 306 -0.96 -18.86 -34.28
CA THR A 306 0.28 -18.42 -33.63
C THR A 306 0.86 -17.23 -34.39
N ILE A 307 0.99 -16.09 -33.71
CA ILE A 307 1.53 -14.87 -34.30
C ILE A 307 3.02 -14.77 -33.95
N ILE A 308 3.84 -14.61 -34.96
CA ILE A 308 5.30 -14.40 -34.79
C ILE A 308 5.55 -12.92 -34.47
N ASP A 309 6.45 -12.66 -33.55
CA ASP A 309 6.94 -11.33 -33.14
C ASP A 309 5.82 -10.35 -32.72
N VAL A 310 4.75 -10.88 -32.11
CA VAL A 310 3.56 -10.09 -31.72
C VAL A 310 3.91 -8.89 -30.83
N GLN A 311 4.82 -9.06 -29.87
CA GLN A 311 5.20 -7.95 -28.99
C GLN A 311 5.93 -6.84 -29.74
N ALA A 312 6.85 -7.20 -30.64
CA ALA A 312 7.59 -6.21 -31.45
C ALA A 312 6.63 -5.42 -32.36
N ARG A 313 5.64 -6.12 -32.96
CA ARG A 313 4.62 -5.47 -33.79
C ARG A 313 3.76 -4.52 -32.96
N LEU A 314 3.21 -4.97 -31.83
CA LEU A 314 2.35 -4.15 -30.97
C LEU A 314 3.09 -2.92 -30.41
N ARG A 315 4.39 -3.01 -30.10
CA ARG A 315 5.19 -1.87 -29.63
C ARG A 315 5.35 -0.76 -30.66
N THR A 316 5.03 -0.98 -31.92
CA THR A 316 5.01 0.12 -32.93
C THR A 316 3.78 1.03 -32.74
N VAL A 317 2.72 0.54 -32.11
CA VAL A 317 1.50 1.29 -31.80
C VAL A 317 1.45 1.66 -30.30
N TYR A 318 1.79 0.71 -29.44
CA TYR A 318 1.73 0.86 -27.97
C TYR A 318 3.13 0.95 -27.42
N LYS A 319 3.66 2.15 -27.19
CA LYS A 319 5.01 2.33 -26.66
C LYS A 319 5.17 1.70 -25.27
N ASN A 320 4.15 1.88 -24.41
CA ASN A 320 4.13 1.35 -23.04
C ASN A 320 3.26 0.07 -22.97
N LEU A 321 3.60 -0.94 -23.78
CA LEU A 321 2.95 -2.23 -23.80
C LEU A 321 3.28 -3.02 -22.52
N MET A 322 2.33 -3.12 -21.58
CA MET A 322 2.50 -3.77 -20.28
C MET A 322 2.48 -5.29 -20.37
N SER A 323 1.49 -5.85 -21.07
CA SER A 323 1.39 -7.29 -21.27
C SER A 323 0.63 -7.64 -22.55
N VAL A 324 0.94 -8.82 -23.08
CA VAL A 324 0.20 -9.45 -24.19
C VAL A 324 -0.24 -10.84 -23.74
N GLU A 325 -1.52 -11.08 -23.81
CA GLU A 325 -2.14 -12.35 -23.46
C GLU A 325 -2.90 -12.89 -24.68
N PHE A 326 -3.10 -14.21 -24.74
CA PHE A 326 -3.91 -14.84 -25.79
C PHE A 326 -5.15 -15.46 -25.17
N GLN A 327 -6.32 -15.13 -25.70
CA GLN A 327 -7.56 -15.75 -25.31
C GLN A 327 -7.67 -17.11 -26.03
N MET A 328 -7.78 -18.22 -25.29
CA MET A 328 -7.97 -19.54 -25.88
C MET A 328 -9.34 -19.62 -26.58
N ALA A 329 -9.35 -20.23 -27.78
CA ALA A 329 -10.52 -20.23 -28.66
C ALA A 329 -11.75 -20.99 -28.14
N ASP A 330 -11.66 -21.73 -27.06
CA ASP A 330 -12.74 -22.52 -26.46
C ASP A 330 -13.43 -21.83 -25.27
N GLY A 331 -13.13 -20.54 -25.04
CA GLY A 331 -13.68 -19.84 -23.89
C GLY A 331 -13.15 -20.36 -22.55
N SER A 332 -12.26 -21.36 -22.57
CA SER A 332 -11.49 -21.70 -21.39
C SER A 332 -10.59 -20.49 -21.10
N ARG A 333 -10.86 -19.79 -20.04
CA ARG A 333 -9.82 -19.03 -19.37
C ARG A 333 -8.64 -20.02 -19.19
N PRO A 334 -7.38 -19.59 -19.36
CA PRO A 334 -6.27 -20.39 -18.87
C PRO A 334 -6.68 -20.85 -17.49
N GLU A 335 -6.76 -22.18 -17.30
CA GLU A 335 -7.35 -22.87 -16.14
C GLU A 335 -7.53 -21.95 -14.96
N GLN A 336 -8.77 -21.73 -14.55
CA GLN A 336 -9.12 -20.75 -13.51
C GLN A 336 -8.00 -20.76 -12.49
N GLU A 337 -7.30 -19.64 -12.36
CA GLU A 337 -6.53 -19.44 -11.15
C GLU A 337 -7.51 -19.76 -10.04
N ARG A 338 -7.28 -20.90 -9.37
CA ARG A 338 -8.11 -21.26 -8.22
C ARG A 338 -8.19 -20.02 -7.36
N THR A 339 -9.36 -19.70 -6.90
CA THR A 339 -9.53 -18.58 -5.98
C THR A 339 -8.62 -18.81 -4.79
N LEU A 340 -8.21 -17.75 -4.11
CA LEU A 340 -7.43 -17.89 -2.86
C LEU A 340 -8.10 -18.86 -1.87
N GLU A 341 -9.42 -19.02 -1.92
CA GLU A 341 -10.18 -20.00 -1.16
C GLU A 341 -9.90 -21.45 -1.59
N ASP A 342 -9.77 -21.70 -2.89
CA ASP A 342 -9.46 -23.04 -3.41
C ASP A 342 -8.04 -23.47 -3.03
N VAL A 343 -7.09 -22.53 -3.01
CA VAL A 343 -5.70 -22.80 -2.61
C VAL A 343 -5.56 -22.93 -1.08
N LYS A 344 -6.34 -22.17 -0.32
CA LYS A 344 -6.36 -22.25 1.17
C LYS A 344 -6.84 -23.59 1.70
N ASN A 345 -7.65 -24.31 0.94
CA ASN A 345 -8.19 -25.61 1.32
C ASN A 345 -7.30 -26.80 0.91
N LEU A 346 -6.18 -26.55 0.21
CA LEU A 346 -5.22 -27.58 -0.15
C LEU A 346 -4.18 -27.79 0.96
N ALA A 347 -3.81 -29.04 1.20
CA ALA A 347 -2.62 -29.31 1.99
C ALA A 347 -1.37 -28.74 1.28
N PRO A 348 -0.33 -28.28 2.01
CA PRO A 348 0.85 -27.65 1.41
C PRO A 348 1.56 -28.48 0.33
N ASP A 349 1.56 -29.80 0.46
CA ASP A 349 2.10 -30.73 -0.52
C ASP A 349 1.21 -30.86 -1.76
N GLU A 350 -0.11 -30.80 -1.59
CA GLU A 350 -1.08 -30.76 -2.70
C GLU A 350 -0.98 -29.44 -3.47
N ALA A 351 -0.84 -28.31 -2.78
CA ALA A 351 -0.64 -27.01 -3.37
C ALA A 351 0.67 -26.96 -4.19
N PHE A 352 1.75 -27.58 -3.68
CA PHE A 352 3.01 -27.69 -4.41
C PHE A 352 2.88 -28.60 -5.64
N ALA A 353 2.23 -29.74 -5.52
CA ALA A 353 2.02 -30.65 -6.65
C ALA A 353 1.20 -30.00 -7.76
N ASP A 354 0.14 -29.28 -7.41
CA ASP A 354 -0.68 -28.51 -8.35
C ASP A 354 0.14 -27.42 -9.07
N PHE A 355 0.92 -26.64 -8.32
CA PHE A 355 1.83 -25.63 -8.89
C PHE A 355 2.85 -26.27 -9.85
N TYR A 356 3.47 -27.39 -9.45
CA TYR A 356 4.45 -28.09 -10.27
C TYR A 356 3.83 -28.59 -11.59
N ASN A 357 2.66 -29.24 -11.51
CA ASN A 357 1.95 -29.78 -12.68
C ASN A 357 1.61 -28.67 -13.68
N ARG A 358 1.14 -27.52 -13.20
CA ARG A 358 0.83 -26.35 -14.06
C ARG A 358 2.09 -25.79 -14.71
N LYS A 359 3.16 -25.61 -13.94
CA LYS A 359 4.38 -24.96 -14.43
C LYS A 359 5.17 -25.86 -15.38
N MET A 360 5.27 -27.14 -15.04
CA MET A 360 6.11 -28.12 -15.76
C MET A 360 5.33 -28.91 -16.82
N LYS A 361 4.00 -28.74 -16.90
CA LYS A 361 3.11 -29.47 -17.81
C LYS A 361 3.25 -31.01 -17.70
N ARG A 362 3.59 -31.50 -16.52
CA ARG A 362 3.73 -32.93 -16.20
C ARG A 362 3.45 -33.16 -14.72
N GLU A 363 2.99 -34.36 -14.38
CA GLU A 363 2.75 -34.78 -13.01
C GLU A 363 4.05 -34.89 -12.21
N LEU A 364 3.95 -34.57 -10.92
CA LEU A 364 5.05 -34.80 -9.98
C LEU A 364 5.21 -36.29 -9.77
N SER A 365 6.43 -36.80 -9.93
CA SER A 365 6.69 -38.24 -9.71
C SER A 365 6.48 -38.63 -8.24
N ASP A 366 6.09 -39.89 -7.98
CA ASP A 366 5.84 -40.38 -6.62
C ASP A 366 7.05 -40.18 -5.70
N GLU A 367 8.27 -40.38 -6.22
CA GLU A 367 9.51 -40.14 -5.49
C GLU A 367 9.66 -38.67 -5.04
N ASN A 368 9.43 -37.77 -5.94
CA ASN A 368 9.48 -36.33 -5.65
C ASN A 368 8.34 -35.89 -4.71
N ALA A 369 7.17 -36.48 -4.85
CA ALA A 369 6.03 -36.17 -3.96
C ALA A 369 6.34 -36.62 -2.51
N VAL A 370 6.99 -37.74 -2.32
CA VAL A 370 7.46 -38.19 -1.01
C VAL A 370 8.51 -37.24 -0.43
N TYR A 371 9.47 -36.83 -1.26
CA TYR A 371 10.54 -35.92 -0.85
C TYR A 371 9.98 -34.55 -0.43
N ILE A 372 9.05 -33.99 -1.19
CA ILE A 372 8.40 -32.70 -0.88
C ILE A 372 7.59 -32.78 0.41
N ARG A 373 6.84 -33.88 0.64
CA ARG A 373 6.12 -34.09 1.90
C ARG A 373 7.06 -34.14 3.10
N GLN A 374 8.22 -34.77 2.95
CA GLN A 374 9.22 -34.81 4.02
C GLN A 374 9.78 -33.42 4.30
N LEU A 375 10.18 -32.66 3.27
CA LEU A 375 10.70 -31.32 3.40
C LEU A 375 9.68 -30.35 4.11
N ILE A 376 8.41 -30.45 3.74
CA ILE A 376 7.35 -29.67 4.35
C ILE A 376 7.20 -30.05 5.83
N ARG A 377 7.22 -31.32 6.16
CA ARG A 377 7.15 -31.81 7.54
C ARG A 377 8.32 -31.29 8.36
N ASP A 378 9.55 -31.48 7.89
CA ASP A 378 10.77 -31.04 8.56
C ASP A 378 10.76 -29.52 8.81
N TYR A 379 10.25 -28.74 7.86
CA TYR A 379 10.11 -27.29 7.99
C TYR A 379 9.13 -26.88 9.10
N TYR A 380 7.99 -27.56 9.23
CA TYR A 380 7.02 -27.27 10.28
C TYR A 380 7.50 -27.78 11.66
N GLU A 381 8.20 -28.90 11.73
CA GLU A 381 8.78 -29.41 12.97
C GLU A 381 9.87 -28.48 13.52
N GLN A 382 10.72 -27.92 12.67
CA GLN A 382 11.75 -26.94 13.07
C GLN A 382 11.18 -25.59 13.57
N ARG A 383 9.92 -25.30 13.32
CA ARG A 383 9.25 -24.05 13.78
C ARG A 383 8.37 -24.24 15.02
N GLN A 384 8.18 -25.49 15.46
CA GLN A 384 7.42 -25.81 16.66
C GLN A 384 8.32 -26.16 17.86
N GLY A 385 9.64 -26.24 17.67
CA GLY A 385 10.66 -26.37 18.71
C GLY A 385 11.47 -25.08 18.83
#